data_bc1573075a8198332e8c988812f6f0cb
#
_entry.id   bc1573075a8198332e8c988812f6f0cb
#
_cell.length_a   1.000
_cell.length_b   1.000
_cell.length_c   1.000
_cell.angle_alpha   90.00
_cell.angle_beta   90.00
_cell.angle_gamma   90.00
#
_symmetry.space_group_name_H-M   'P 1'
#
loop_
_entity.id
_entity.type
_entity.pdbx_description
1 polymer ?
#
loop_
_entity_poly.entity_id
_entity_poly.type
_entity_poly.pdbx_seq_one_letter_code
_entity_poly.pdbx_strand_id
1 'polypeptide(L)'
;MTQPRRPRRPGEHPRRPGEPPRRPGERPRRPESSSPPAPDSLRLFVALEFPTAARDALIAFRDAAADPAVWRPVAPEAMHLTLAFLGRRPATDVATISAVLSAISPRAPRLALSGALLLPPRGARVLCASLDDPDGTLATLQARVSDGLQAAGVYTPEKRPFRAHATVARLRPRARAPRSVDAAPEPLEFSGQALTLFVSRLHPSGARYEPLTRLNLN
;
A
#
# COMPACT_ATOMS: atom_id res chain seq x y z
N MET A 1 36.49 53.22 8.80
CA MET A 1 35.48 52.75 7.79
C MET A 1 35.32 51.27 7.94
N THR A 2 34.27 50.85 8.60
CA THR A 2 34.00 49.45 8.95
C THR A 2 32.95 48.89 7.96
N GLN A 3 33.33 47.86 7.18
CA GLN A 3 32.42 47.24 6.22
C GLN A 3 31.31 46.44 6.95
N PRO A 4 30.03 46.47 6.48
CA PRO A 4 28.95 45.70 7.07
C PRO A 4 29.04 44.21 6.69
N ARG A 5 28.89 43.34 7.68
CA ARG A 5 28.82 41.88 7.50
C ARG A 5 27.53 41.48 6.73
N ARG A 6 27.69 40.66 5.68
CA ARG A 6 26.56 40.04 4.94
C ARG A 6 25.71 39.16 5.86
N PRO A 7 24.37 39.14 5.69
CA PRO A 7 23.49 38.24 6.45
C PRO A 7 23.71 36.79 6.02
N ARG A 8 23.73 35.86 7.00
CA ARG A 8 23.84 34.43 6.80
C ARG A 8 22.56 33.87 6.16
N ARG A 9 22.69 32.92 5.22
CA ARG A 9 21.58 32.20 4.61
C ARG A 9 20.99 31.21 5.63
N PRO A 10 19.66 31.00 5.70
CA PRO A 10 19.03 30.02 6.58
C PRO A 10 19.37 28.60 6.09
N GLY A 11 19.97 27.79 6.97
CA GLY A 11 20.31 26.37 6.70
C GLY A 11 21.74 25.94 7.02
N GLU A 12 22.62 26.81 7.48
CA GLU A 12 23.99 26.43 7.89
C GLU A 12 24.05 26.03 9.37
N HIS A 13 24.15 24.73 9.64
CA HIS A 13 24.49 24.22 10.97
C HIS A 13 26.00 24.35 11.22
N PRO A 14 26.46 24.67 12.45
CA PRO A 14 27.88 24.77 12.78
C PRO A 14 28.56 23.40 12.65
N ARG A 15 29.71 23.38 11.95
CA ARG A 15 30.54 22.19 11.76
C ARG A 15 31.21 21.78 13.07
N ARG A 16 31.31 20.46 13.30
CA ARG A 16 32.13 19.91 14.40
C ARG A 16 33.62 20.01 14.06
N PRO A 17 34.51 20.30 15.02
CA PRO A 17 35.96 20.33 14.78
C PRO A 17 36.45 18.91 14.39
N GLY A 18 37.12 18.82 13.21
CA GLY A 18 37.71 17.56 12.72
C GLY A 18 37.07 16.95 11.47
N GLU A 19 36.05 17.57 10.88
CA GLU A 19 35.41 17.08 9.66
C GLU A 19 36.17 17.57 8.40
N PRO A 20 36.62 16.65 7.49
CA PRO A 20 37.32 17.03 6.27
C PRO A 20 36.40 17.82 5.29
N PRO A 21 36.93 18.64 4.40
CA PRO A 21 36.14 19.45 3.47
C PRO A 21 35.40 18.56 2.46
N ARG A 22 34.09 18.76 2.33
CA ARG A 22 33.24 18.06 1.34
C ARG A 22 33.60 18.52 -0.07
N ARG A 23 33.71 17.59 -1.02
CA ARG A 23 33.90 17.86 -2.44
C ARG A 23 32.65 18.53 -3.04
N PRO A 24 32.78 19.51 -3.96
CA PRO A 24 31.64 20.14 -4.63
C PRO A 24 30.92 19.09 -5.49
N GLY A 25 29.60 18.87 -5.23
CA GLY A 25 28.76 17.94 -5.99
C GLY A 25 28.28 16.70 -5.23
N GLU A 26 28.75 16.43 -4.02
CA GLU A 26 28.31 15.30 -3.23
C GLU A 26 26.94 15.59 -2.58
N ARG A 27 25.88 14.95 -3.11
CA ARG A 27 24.56 14.99 -2.47
C ARG A 27 24.63 14.27 -1.13
N PRO A 28 23.95 14.79 -0.08
CA PRO A 28 23.93 14.09 1.21
C PRO A 28 23.35 12.69 1.01
N ARG A 29 24.14 11.68 1.32
CA ARG A 29 23.66 10.29 1.39
C ARG A 29 22.55 10.25 2.43
N ARG A 30 21.34 9.89 1.99
CA ARG A 30 20.24 9.56 2.88
C ARG A 30 20.74 8.46 3.82
N PRO A 31 20.56 8.56 5.15
CA PRO A 31 20.98 7.49 6.04
C PRO A 31 20.23 6.22 5.64
N GLU A 32 20.95 5.26 5.08
CA GLU A 32 20.49 3.89 4.88
C GLU A 32 20.44 3.23 6.27
N SER A 33 19.34 3.40 6.98
CA SER A 33 19.00 2.54 8.10
C SER A 33 18.43 1.21 7.56
N SER A 34 19.27 0.46 6.86
CA SER A 34 18.98 -0.93 6.51
C SER A 34 19.82 -1.84 7.39
N SER A 35 19.48 -1.90 8.68
CA SER A 35 19.82 -3.11 9.44
C SER A 35 19.16 -4.28 8.71
N PRO A 36 19.89 -5.41 8.50
CA PRO A 36 19.28 -6.60 7.93
C PRO A 36 18.05 -6.97 8.77
N PRO A 37 16.93 -7.36 8.13
CA PRO A 37 15.72 -7.72 8.87
C PRO A 37 16.05 -8.84 9.86
N ALA A 38 15.51 -8.72 11.07
CA ALA A 38 15.59 -9.82 12.05
C ALA A 38 15.12 -11.11 11.38
N PRO A 39 15.76 -12.28 11.65
CA PRO A 39 15.49 -13.54 10.94
C PRO A 39 14.02 -13.96 10.97
N ASP A 40 13.26 -13.53 11.98
CA ASP A 40 11.84 -13.86 12.17
C ASP A 40 10.87 -12.72 11.80
N SER A 41 11.27 -11.79 10.94
CA SER A 41 10.38 -10.68 10.54
C SER A 41 9.53 -11.02 9.31
N LEU A 42 8.22 -10.86 9.43
CA LEU A 42 7.23 -11.08 8.38
C LEU A 42 6.77 -9.75 7.78
N ARG A 43 6.54 -9.70 6.47
CA ARG A 43 5.91 -8.56 5.83
C ARG A 43 4.41 -8.75 5.81
N LEU A 44 3.70 -8.02 6.66
CA LEU A 44 2.28 -8.21 6.94
C LEU A 44 1.42 -7.07 6.40
N PHE A 45 0.18 -7.41 6.04
CA PHE A 45 -0.88 -6.46 5.70
C PHE A 45 -2.25 -7.08 5.96
N VAL A 46 -3.24 -6.22 6.23
CA VAL A 46 -4.64 -6.60 6.36
C VAL A 46 -5.38 -6.15 5.12
N ALA A 47 -6.19 -7.03 4.56
CA ALA A 47 -6.93 -6.76 3.33
C ALA A 47 -8.35 -7.35 3.37
N LEU A 48 -9.21 -6.76 2.53
CA LEU A 48 -10.51 -7.25 2.17
C LEU A 48 -10.38 -8.11 0.91
N GLU A 49 -10.88 -9.35 0.97
CA GLU A 49 -10.96 -10.24 -0.18
C GLU A 49 -12.20 -9.95 -1.00
N PHE A 50 -12.10 -10.17 -2.32
CA PHE A 50 -13.19 -10.00 -3.27
C PHE A 50 -13.89 -11.31 -3.60
N PRO A 51 -15.20 -11.30 -3.87
CA PRO A 51 -15.89 -12.43 -4.46
C PRO A 51 -15.42 -12.69 -5.90
N THR A 52 -15.71 -13.89 -6.41
CA THR A 52 -15.27 -14.30 -7.75
C THR A 52 -15.72 -13.32 -8.83
N ALA A 53 -16.97 -12.90 -8.83
CA ALA A 53 -17.49 -11.96 -9.82
C ALA A 53 -16.71 -10.62 -9.86
N ALA A 54 -16.31 -10.08 -8.69
CA ALA A 54 -15.51 -8.86 -8.64
C ALA A 54 -14.08 -9.11 -9.15
N ARG A 55 -13.49 -10.26 -8.87
CA ARG A 55 -12.18 -10.63 -9.43
C ARG A 55 -12.23 -10.76 -10.94
N ASP A 56 -13.27 -11.38 -11.49
CA ASP A 56 -13.45 -11.56 -12.93
C ASP A 56 -13.59 -10.19 -13.64
N ALA A 57 -14.36 -9.26 -13.06
CA ALA A 57 -14.47 -7.89 -13.57
C ALA A 57 -13.13 -7.13 -13.51
N LEU A 58 -12.34 -7.31 -12.44
CA LEU A 58 -11.00 -6.74 -12.33
C LEU A 58 -10.02 -7.34 -13.34
N ILE A 59 -10.13 -8.62 -13.67
CA ILE A 59 -9.34 -9.29 -14.71
C ILE A 59 -9.70 -8.71 -16.07
N ALA A 60 -10.99 -8.61 -16.40
CA ALA A 60 -11.46 -8.03 -17.66
C ALA A 60 -10.96 -6.58 -17.83
N PHE A 61 -11.10 -5.76 -16.78
CA PHE A 61 -10.55 -4.40 -16.76
C PHE A 61 -9.04 -4.38 -16.97
N ARG A 62 -8.30 -5.22 -16.26
CA ARG A 62 -6.85 -5.33 -16.42
C ARG A 62 -6.46 -5.63 -17.86
N ASP A 63 -7.12 -6.61 -18.46
CA ASP A 63 -6.78 -7.10 -19.80
C ASP A 63 -7.11 -6.06 -20.88
N ALA A 64 -8.12 -5.21 -20.64
CA ALA A 64 -8.45 -4.08 -21.51
C ALA A 64 -7.52 -2.86 -21.31
N ALA A 65 -7.03 -2.62 -20.10
CA ALA A 65 -6.34 -1.39 -19.71
C ALA A 65 -4.80 -1.51 -19.64
N ALA A 66 -4.27 -2.71 -19.43
CA ALA A 66 -2.86 -2.92 -19.13
C ALA A 66 -2.08 -3.42 -20.37
N ASP A 67 -1.45 -2.50 -21.11
CA ASP A 67 -0.48 -2.85 -22.15
C ASP A 67 0.61 -3.78 -21.57
N PRO A 68 0.78 -5.03 -22.06
CA PRO A 68 1.77 -5.98 -21.56
C PRO A 68 3.23 -5.51 -21.68
N ALA A 69 3.53 -4.59 -22.61
CA ALA A 69 4.86 -3.99 -22.73
C ALA A 69 5.20 -3.07 -21.56
N VAL A 70 4.18 -2.44 -20.98
CA VAL A 70 4.31 -1.45 -19.88
C VAL A 70 4.03 -2.07 -18.51
N TRP A 71 3.03 -2.94 -18.45
CA TRP A 71 2.48 -3.45 -17.21
C TRP A 71 2.71 -4.95 -17.05
N ARG A 72 3.00 -5.36 -15.82
CA ARG A 72 2.97 -6.75 -15.40
C ARG A 72 1.66 -7.00 -14.67
N PRO A 73 0.82 -7.95 -15.12
CA PRO A 73 -0.45 -8.25 -14.47
C PRO A 73 -0.25 -8.75 -13.04
N VAL A 74 -1.19 -8.41 -12.18
CA VAL A 74 -1.36 -9.03 -10.85
C VAL A 74 -2.16 -10.30 -11.04
N ALA A 75 -1.73 -11.38 -10.39
CA ALA A 75 -2.44 -12.65 -10.42
C ALA A 75 -3.83 -12.51 -9.73
N PRO A 76 -4.86 -13.20 -10.23
CA PRO A 76 -6.23 -13.06 -9.69
C PRO A 76 -6.33 -13.26 -8.17
N GLU A 77 -5.64 -14.26 -7.66
CA GLU A 77 -5.58 -14.60 -6.23
C GLU A 77 -4.85 -13.55 -5.37
N ALA A 78 -4.08 -12.69 -6.01
CA ALA A 78 -3.37 -11.58 -5.36
C ALA A 78 -4.15 -10.24 -5.42
N MET A 79 -5.32 -10.22 -6.08
CA MET A 79 -6.17 -9.04 -6.12
C MET A 79 -6.98 -8.89 -4.83
N HIS A 80 -6.81 -7.77 -4.16
CA HIS A 80 -7.45 -7.46 -2.88
C HIS A 80 -7.55 -5.95 -2.67
N LEU A 81 -8.29 -5.51 -1.66
CA LEU A 81 -8.28 -4.15 -1.17
C LEU A 81 -7.49 -4.10 0.15
N THR A 82 -6.35 -3.43 0.16
CA THR A 82 -5.55 -3.27 1.39
C THR A 82 -6.21 -2.28 2.33
N LEU A 83 -6.44 -2.68 3.59
CA LEU A 83 -6.98 -1.84 4.66
C LEU A 83 -5.87 -1.25 5.55
N ALA A 84 -4.83 -2.03 5.85
CA ALA A 84 -3.68 -1.60 6.64
C ALA A 84 -2.42 -2.31 6.18
N PHE A 85 -1.37 -1.55 5.86
CA PHE A 85 -0.07 -2.10 5.52
C PHE A 85 0.88 -2.00 6.73
N LEU A 86 1.10 -3.12 7.42
CA LEU A 86 1.87 -3.16 8.65
C LEU A 86 3.40 -3.15 8.42
N GLY A 87 3.83 -3.47 7.19
CA GLY A 87 5.25 -3.57 6.88
C GLY A 87 5.90 -4.82 7.48
N ARG A 88 7.18 -4.70 7.84
CA ARG A 88 7.91 -5.79 8.54
C ARG A 88 7.60 -5.77 10.02
N ARG A 89 7.13 -6.90 10.53
CA ARG A 89 6.75 -7.11 11.92
C ARG A 89 7.37 -8.41 12.44
N PRO A 90 7.71 -8.51 13.73
CA PRO A 90 8.07 -9.77 14.34
C PRO A 90 6.96 -10.81 14.14
N ALA A 91 7.32 -12.08 13.97
CA ALA A 91 6.33 -13.16 13.85
C ALA A 91 5.44 -13.28 15.11
N THR A 92 5.94 -12.87 16.27
CA THR A 92 5.18 -12.79 17.53
C THR A 92 3.98 -11.87 17.48
N ASP A 93 3.99 -10.86 16.60
CA ASP A 93 2.87 -9.92 16.46
C ASP A 93 1.64 -10.55 15.78
N VAL A 94 1.80 -11.67 15.08
CA VAL A 94 0.70 -12.35 14.35
C VAL A 94 -0.47 -12.69 15.27
N ALA A 95 -0.20 -13.23 16.46
CA ALA A 95 -1.25 -13.58 17.43
C ALA A 95 -2.03 -12.32 17.89
N THR A 96 -1.33 -11.24 18.22
CA THR A 96 -1.94 -9.97 18.62
C THR A 96 -2.78 -9.37 17.49
N ILE A 97 -2.25 -9.35 16.27
CA ILE A 97 -2.98 -8.83 15.10
C ILE A 97 -4.24 -9.67 14.84
N SER A 98 -4.13 -10.99 14.88
CA SER A 98 -5.26 -11.91 14.70
C SER A 98 -6.35 -11.71 15.74
N ALA A 99 -5.97 -11.51 17.01
CA ALA A 99 -6.92 -11.23 18.10
C ALA A 99 -7.67 -9.90 17.87
N VAL A 100 -6.95 -8.84 17.45
CA VAL A 100 -7.57 -7.55 17.10
C VAL A 100 -8.59 -7.73 15.97
N LEU A 101 -8.24 -8.42 14.90
CA LEU A 101 -9.16 -8.64 13.78
C LEU A 101 -10.39 -9.44 14.19
N SER A 102 -10.21 -10.50 15.00
CA SER A 102 -11.32 -11.34 15.50
C SER A 102 -12.31 -10.58 16.39
N ALA A 103 -11.84 -9.52 17.08
CA ALA A 103 -12.69 -8.67 17.92
C ALA A 103 -13.53 -7.66 17.12
N ILE A 104 -13.26 -7.46 15.84
CA ILE A 104 -13.93 -6.44 14.99
C ILE A 104 -15.22 -7.06 14.48
N SER A 105 -15.97 -7.88 14.76
CA SER A 105 -17.30 -8.31 14.22
C SER A 105 -17.73 -7.50 12.96
N PRO A 106 -17.09 -7.68 11.80
CA PRO A 106 -17.29 -6.78 10.67
C PRO A 106 -18.53 -7.15 9.87
N ARG A 107 -19.31 -6.12 9.48
CA ARG A 107 -20.32 -6.26 8.44
C ARG A 107 -19.64 -6.26 7.08
N ALA A 108 -20.10 -7.05 6.13
CA ALA A 108 -19.59 -7.04 4.77
C ALA A 108 -19.83 -5.66 4.10
N PRO A 109 -18.79 -4.91 3.73
CA PRO A 109 -18.99 -3.61 3.08
C PRO A 109 -19.53 -3.81 1.65
N ARG A 110 -20.53 -2.99 1.27
CA ARG A 110 -20.96 -2.85 -0.12
C ARG A 110 -19.98 -1.95 -0.85
N LEU A 111 -19.56 -2.39 -2.01
CA LEU A 111 -18.55 -1.71 -2.83
C LEU A 111 -19.03 -1.66 -4.28
N ALA A 112 -18.58 -0.64 -5.01
CA ALA A 112 -18.78 -0.57 -6.46
C ALA A 112 -17.45 -0.31 -7.17
N LEU A 113 -17.21 -0.99 -8.29
CA LEU A 113 -16.12 -0.63 -9.21
C LEU A 113 -16.49 0.68 -9.90
N SER A 114 -15.61 1.68 -9.88
CA SER A 114 -15.97 3.03 -10.34
C SER A 114 -15.02 3.65 -11.36
N GLY A 115 -13.78 3.21 -11.48
CA GLY A 115 -12.88 3.82 -12.46
C GLY A 115 -11.45 3.30 -12.44
N ALA A 116 -10.63 3.79 -13.37
CA ALA A 116 -9.20 3.52 -13.42
C ALA A 116 -8.42 4.51 -12.55
N LEU A 117 -7.34 4.03 -11.94
CA LEU A 117 -6.51 4.81 -11.05
C LEU A 117 -5.04 4.46 -11.22
N LEU A 118 -4.20 5.47 -11.43
CA LEU A 118 -2.74 5.33 -11.46
C LEU A 118 -2.15 5.82 -10.14
N LEU A 119 -1.40 4.97 -9.44
CA LEU A 119 -0.78 5.30 -8.16
C LEU A 119 0.75 5.12 -8.17
N PRO A 120 1.51 6.05 -7.52
CA PRO A 120 1.05 7.37 -7.07
C PRO A 120 0.67 8.28 -8.25
N PRO A 121 -0.08 9.38 -8.04
CA PRO A 121 -0.52 10.25 -9.14
C PRO A 121 0.61 10.86 -9.98
N ARG A 122 1.79 11.00 -9.38
CA ARG A 122 3.02 11.39 -10.09
C ARG A 122 4.00 10.23 -10.07
N GLY A 123 4.41 9.76 -11.27
CA GLY A 123 5.33 8.63 -11.42
C GLY A 123 4.65 7.31 -11.02
N ALA A 124 3.50 7.02 -11.60
CA ALA A 124 2.70 5.84 -11.32
C ALA A 124 3.52 4.55 -11.38
N ARG A 125 3.26 3.67 -10.44
CA ARG A 125 3.90 2.36 -10.29
C ARG A 125 2.92 1.22 -10.37
N VAL A 126 1.63 1.52 -10.18
CA VAL A 126 0.55 0.53 -10.22
C VAL A 126 -0.65 1.10 -10.98
N LEU A 127 -1.31 0.22 -11.72
CA LEU A 127 -2.64 0.42 -12.28
C LEU A 127 -3.63 -0.26 -11.34
N CYS A 128 -4.66 0.47 -10.97
CA CYS A 128 -5.69 0.05 -10.04
C CYS A 128 -7.08 0.32 -10.59
N ALA A 129 -8.06 -0.42 -10.11
CA ALA A 129 -9.47 -0.02 -10.13
C ALA A 129 -9.80 0.76 -8.86
N SER A 130 -10.53 1.87 -8.96
CA SER A 130 -11.12 2.57 -7.82
C SER A 130 -12.35 1.81 -7.33
N LEU A 131 -12.61 1.95 -6.04
CA LEU A 131 -13.77 1.34 -5.38
C LEU A 131 -14.52 2.42 -4.62
N ASP A 132 -15.81 2.54 -4.89
CA ASP A 132 -16.70 3.40 -4.14
C ASP A 132 -17.29 2.64 -2.95
N ASP A 133 -17.54 3.39 -1.89
CA ASP A 133 -18.11 2.94 -0.61
C ASP A 133 -19.43 3.70 -0.38
N PRO A 134 -20.53 3.27 -1.01
CA PRO A 134 -21.75 4.08 -1.08
C PRO A 134 -22.44 4.26 0.28
N ASP A 135 -22.22 3.36 1.23
CA ASP A 135 -22.83 3.38 2.56
C ASP A 135 -21.86 3.68 3.70
N GLY A 136 -20.55 3.92 3.40
CA GLY A 136 -19.51 4.21 4.38
C GLY A 136 -19.09 3.02 5.24
N THR A 137 -19.56 1.81 4.93
CA THR A 137 -19.25 0.61 5.71
C THR A 137 -17.79 0.21 5.59
N LEU A 138 -17.18 0.38 4.40
CA LEU A 138 -15.74 0.13 4.20
C LEU A 138 -14.88 1.12 4.99
N ALA A 139 -15.22 2.41 4.96
CA ALA A 139 -14.48 3.43 5.71
C ALA A 139 -14.56 3.14 7.22
N THR A 140 -15.73 2.75 7.72
CA THR A 140 -15.94 2.32 9.10
C THR A 140 -15.10 1.08 9.44
N LEU A 141 -15.08 0.07 8.58
CA LEU A 141 -14.27 -1.14 8.78
C LEU A 141 -12.77 -0.79 8.81
N GLN A 142 -12.31 0.03 7.85
CA GLN A 142 -10.91 0.44 7.76
C GLN A 142 -10.48 1.22 9.02
N ALA A 143 -11.31 2.14 9.52
CA ALA A 143 -11.04 2.89 10.74
C ALA A 143 -10.92 1.93 11.94
N ARG A 144 -11.87 1.00 12.14
CA ARG A 144 -11.83 0.02 13.24
C ARG A 144 -10.58 -0.87 13.19
N VAL A 145 -10.18 -1.32 11.98
CA VAL A 145 -8.94 -2.08 11.78
C VAL A 145 -7.73 -1.22 12.16
N SER A 146 -7.66 0.00 11.64
CA SER A 146 -6.56 0.94 11.91
C SER A 146 -6.42 1.25 13.40
N ASP A 147 -7.51 1.63 14.05
CA ASP A 147 -7.53 2.04 15.47
C ASP A 147 -7.21 0.85 16.40
N GLY A 148 -7.80 -0.33 16.12
CA GLY A 148 -7.51 -1.53 16.90
C GLY A 148 -6.05 -1.96 16.83
N LEU A 149 -5.46 -1.95 15.63
CA LEU A 149 -4.06 -2.29 15.42
C LEU A 149 -3.11 -1.22 16.01
N GLN A 150 -3.50 0.05 15.97
CA GLN A 150 -2.76 1.14 16.61
C GLN A 150 -2.80 1.01 18.13
N ALA A 151 -3.96 0.78 18.72
CA ALA A 151 -4.13 0.59 20.16
C ALA A 151 -3.32 -0.60 20.69
N ALA A 152 -3.19 -1.67 19.87
CA ALA A 152 -2.35 -2.83 20.18
C ALA A 152 -0.84 -2.59 19.96
N GLY A 153 -0.42 -1.41 19.50
CA GLY A 153 0.99 -1.05 19.27
C GLY A 153 1.65 -1.74 18.07
N VAL A 154 0.86 -2.38 17.21
CA VAL A 154 1.37 -3.15 16.06
C VAL A 154 1.24 -2.43 14.72
N TYR A 155 0.69 -1.22 14.72
CA TYR A 155 0.49 -0.41 13.51
C TYR A 155 0.63 1.08 13.80
N THR A 156 1.15 1.81 12.82
CA THR A 156 1.09 3.27 12.79
C THR A 156 0.30 3.70 11.56
N PRO A 157 -0.84 4.38 11.72
CA PRO A 157 -1.67 4.81 10.62
C PRO A 157 -0.92 5.66 9.59
N GLU A 158 -1.24 5.49 8.33
CA GLU A 158 -0.70 6.34 7.27
C GLU A 158 -1.21 7.77 7.40
N LYS A 159 -0.34 8.76 7.14
CA LYS A 159 -0.73 10.18 7.16
C LYS A 159 -1.64 10.57 5.99
N ARG A 160 -1.67 9.76 4.94
CA ARG A 160 -2.50 10.00 3.76
C ARG A 160 -3.90 9.46 3.98
N PRO A 161 -4.93 10.15 3.47
CA PRO A 161 -6.30 9.62 3.51
C PRO A 161 -6.37 8.22 2.86
N PHE A 162 -7.15 7.36 3.47
CA PHE A 162 -7.44 6.05 2.90
C PHE A 162 -8.12 6.22 1.54
N ARG A 163 -7.68 5.44 0.57
CA ARG A 163 -8.24 5.43 -0.77
C ARG A 163 -8.52 4.00 -1.19
N ALA A 164 -9.79 3.66 -1.31
CA ALA A 164 -10.21 2.33 -1.69
C ALA A 164 -9.80 2.03 -3.14
N HIS A 165 -8.99 0.99 -3.33
CA HIS A 165 -8.54 0.57 -4.66
C HIS A 165 -8.10 -0.90 -4.67
N ALA A 166 -8.23 -1.52 -5.85
CA ALA A 166 -7.67 -2.84 -6.14
C ALA A 166 -6.53 -2.70 -7.16
N THR A 167 -5.35 -3.17 -6.83
CA THR A 167 -4.23 -3.19 -7.79
C THR A 167 -4.41 -4.32 -8.80
N VAL A 168 -4.46 -4.00 -10.09
CA VAL A 168 -4.62 -4.98 -11.18
C VAL A 168 -3.33 -5.22 -11.96
N ALA A 169 -2.42 -4.21 -12.02
CA ALA A 169 -1.12 -4.39 -12.67
C ALA A 169 -0.04 -3.50 -12.02
N ARG A 170 1.22 -3.90 -12.21
CA ARG A 170 2.40 -3.20 -11.71
C ARG A 170 3.31 -2.79 -12.86
N LEU A 171 3.87 -1.58 -12.78
CA LEU A 171 4.80 -1.08 -13.79
C LEU A 171 6.02 -2.02 -13.93
N ARG A 172 6.37 -2.37 -15.16
CA ARG A 172 7.60 -3.12 -15.44
C ARG A 172 8.85 -2.30 -15.14
N PRO A 173 9.97 -2.93 -14.77
CA PRO A 173 11.25 -2.23 -14.65
C PRO A 173 11.58 -1.49 -15.96
N ARG A 174 12.05 -0.25 -15.83
CA ARG A 174 12.42 0.64 -16.95
C ARG A 174 11.28 1.11 -17.85
N ALA A 175 10.04 0.61 -17.70
CA ALA A 175 8.88 1.14 -18.40
C ALA A 175 8.46 2.50 -17.82
N ARG A 176 7.73 3.27 -18.63
CA ARG A 176 7.10 4.53 -18.22
C ARG A 176 5.59 4.34 -18.21
N ALA A 177 4.95 4.63 -17.09
CA ALA A 177 3.51 4.62 -17.01
C ALA A 177 2.91 5.73 -17.89
N PRO A 178 1.76 5.49 -18.54
CA PRO A 178 1.01 6.51 -19.23
C PRO A 178 0.52 7.58 -18.23
N ARG A 179 0.10 8.73 -18.74
CA ARG A 179 -0.47 9.83 -17.91
C ARG A 179 -1.91 9.55 -17.50
N SER A 180 -2.64 8.83 -18.34
CA SER A 180 -4.03 8.43 -18.15
C SER A 180 -4.24 7.00 -18.65
N VAL A 181 -5.37 6.44 -18.29
CA VAL A 181 -5.89 5.16 -18.78
C VAL A 181 -7.32 5.41 -19.23
N ASP A 182 -7.62 5.16 -20.48
CA ASP A 182 -8.93 5.47 -21.07
C ASP A 182 -9.97 4.38 -20.81
N ALA A 183 -9.53 3.18 -20.41
CA ALA A 183 -10.42 2.09 -20.00
C ALA A 183 -10.84 2.25 -18.53
N ALA A 184 -12.09 1.90 -18.23
CA ALA A 184 -12.60 1.78 -16.87
C ALA A 184 -13.15 0.35 -16.66
N PRO A 185 -13.20 -0.15 -15.41
CA PRO A 185 -13.90 -1.39 -15.13
C PRO A 185 -15.40 -1.23 -15.40
N GLU A 186 -16.05 -2.30 -15.86
CA GLU A 186 -17.50 -2.33 -15.93
C GLU A 186 -18.07 -2.09 -14.52
N PRO A 187 -19.12 -1.24 -14.40
CA PRO A 187 -19.77 -1.00 -13.12
C PRO A 187 -20.28 -2.30 -12.51
N LEU A 188 -19.84 -2.61 -11.30
CA LEU A 188 -20.25 -3.82 -10.57
C LEU A 188 -20.34 -3.48 -9.09
N GLU A 189 -21.54 -3.70 -8.51
CA GLU A 189 -21.72 -3.68 -7.05
C GLU A 189 -21.50 -5.09 -6.49
N PHE A 190 -20.80 -5.17 -5.35
CA PHE A 190 -20.54 -6.42 -4.67
C PHE A 190 -20.31 -6.20 -3.17
N SER A 191 -20.38 -7.27 -2.38
CA SER A 191 -20.00 -7.25 -0.97
C SER A 191 -18.60 -7.83 -0.78
N GLY A 192 -17.83 -7.27 0.15
CA GLY A 192 -16.55 -7.84 0.57
C GLY A 192 -16.75 -9.25 1.15
N GLN A 193 -15.82 -10.16 0.86
CA GLN A 193 -15.97 -11.58 1.22
C GLN A 193 -15.35 -11.95 2.56
N ALA A 194 -14.13 -11.49 2.80
CA ALA A 194 -13.40 -11.81 4.03
C ALA A 194 -12.41 -10.70 4.40
N LEU A 195 -12.21 -10.53 5.69
CA LEU A 195 -11.12 -9.74 6.28
C LEU A 195 -9.95 -10.68 6.58
N THR A 196 -8.78 -10.44 5.98
CA THR A 196 -7.68 -11.38 6.03
C THR A 196 -6.37 -10.70 6.39
N LEU A 197 -5.63 -11.29 7.33
CA LEU A 197 -4.22 -10.99 7.58
C LEU A 197 -3.36 -11.82 6.62
N PHE A 198 -2.55 -11.15 5.81
CA PHE A 198 -1.65 -11.79 4.88
C PHE A 198 -0.19 -11.58 5.26
N VAL A 199 0.63 -12.61 5.02
CA VAL A 199 2.07 -12.45 4.86
C VAL A 199 2.43 -12.33 3.38
N SER A 200 3.27 -11.33 3.07
CA SER A 200 3.79 -11.10 1.72
C SER A 200 5.19 -11.69 1.60
N ARG A 201 5.33 -12.72 0.77
CA ARG A 201 6.63 -13.31 0.42
C ARG A 201 7.09 -12.81 -0.94
N LEU A 202 8.34 -12.36 -1.01
CA LEU A 202 8.96 -11.98 -2.28
C LEU A 202 9.29 -13.24 -3.08
N HIS A 203 8.86 -13.27 -4.34
CA HIS A 203 9.18 -14.32 -5.29
C HIS A 203 9.65 -13.69 -6.61
N PRO A 204 10.53 -14.33 -7.40
CA PRO A 204 10.97 -13.79 -8.69
C PRO A 204 9.80 -13.45 -9.64
N SER A 205 8.72 -14.24 -9.61
CA SER A 205 7.50 -13.98 -10.41
C SER A 205 6.58 -12.90 -9.82
N GLY A 206 6.90 -12.32 -8.67
CA GLY A 206 6.09 -11.33 -7.98
C GLY A 206 5.81 -11.69 -6.52
N ALA A 207 5.14 -10.80 -5.78
CA ALA A 207 4.75 -11.09 -4.41
C ALA A 207 3.70 -12.21 -4.37
N ARG A 208 3.91 -13.18 -3.49
CA ARG A 208 2.92 -14.20 -3.11
C ARG A 208 2.36 -13.84 -1.75
N TYR A 209 1.06 -14.03 -1.57
CA TYR A 209 0.34 -13.73 -0.35
C TYR A 209 -0.20 -15.03 0.26
N GLU A 210 0.15 -15.27 1.51
CA GLU A 210 -0.34 -16.43 2.28
C GLU A 210 -1.24 -15.91 3.40
N PRO A 211 -2.49 -16.40 3.52
CA PRO A 211 -3.36 -16.01 4.61
C PRO A 211 -2.88 -16.62 5.93
N LEU A 212 -2.79 -15.78 6.97
CA LEU A 212 -2.48 -16.22 8.34
C LEU A 212 -3.74 -16.29 9.20
N THR A 213 -4.66 -15.36 8.98
CA THR A 213 -5.96 -15.31 9.65
C THR A 213 -7.00 -14.84 8.65
N ARG A 214 -8.12 -15.53 8.53
CA ARG A 214 -9.20 -15.20 7.60
C ARG A 214 -10.55 -15.23 8.33
N LEU A 215 -11.26 -14.12 8.27
CA LEU A 215 -12.58 -13.93 8.87
C LEU A 215 -13.60 -13.70 7.76
N ASN A 216 -14.53 -14.63 7.57
CA ASN A 216 -15.61 -14.42 6.62
C ASN A 216 -16.52 -13.29 7.09
N LEU A 217 -17.00 -12.49 6.14
CA LEU A 217 -17.93 -11.39 6.39
C LEU A 217 -19.36 -11.83 6.04
N ASN A 218 -20.31 -11.38 6.85
CA ASN A 218 -21.74 -11.65 6.68
C ASN A 218 -22.50 -10.39 6.29
#